data_cc1afb6725e22c01c7ef70f06a1a1dde
#
_entry.id   cc1afb6725e22c01c7ef70f06a1a1dde
#
_cell.length_a   1.000
_cell.length_b   1.000
_cell.length_c   1.000
_cell.angle_alpha   90.00
_cell.angle_beta   90.00
_cell.angle_gamma   90.00
#
_symmetry.space_group_name_H-M   'P 1'
#
loop_
_entity.id
_entity.type
_entity.pdbx_description
1 polymer ?
#
loop_
_entity_poly.entity_id
_entity_poly.type
_entity_poly.pdbx_seq_one_letter_code
_entity_poly.pdbx_strand_id
1 'polypeptide(L)'
;EAEFDKDLHTALFQWVFVVKNCNPDSFDYNQYFWMNIPLYDGRSLSDESWKTFKESAFLDYGKEDKSNTFIYMAPSDGYLTQEGVEVGKRYHITLDLIPYLEKALTTIQQLDENKNSDFPLLLNTTMDDLCINQFYIGWEVPGTFNCGATIYKNSLLYNKI
;
A
#
# COMPACT_ATOMS: atom_id res chain seq x y z
N GLU A 1 29.04 17.74 6.75
CA GLU A 1 27.58 17.97 6.72
C GLU A 1 27.07 17.20 5.51
N ALA A 2 26.25 16.16 5.74
CA ALA A 2 25.61 15.44 4.65
C ALA A 2 24.71 16.43 3.90
N GLU A 3 24.89 16.53 2.59
CA GLU A 3 24.01 17.31 1.74
C GLU A 3 22.57 16.88 1.98
N PHE A 4 21.72 17.85 2.26
CA PHE A 4 20.32 17.65 2.58
C PHE A 4 19.60 17.20 1.30
N ASP A 5 19.36 15.92 1.15
CA ASP A 5 18.64 15.38 0.01
C ASP A 5 17.16 15.72 0.14
N LYS A 6 16.66 16.57 -0.75
CA LYS A 6 15.24 16.99 -0.76
C LYS A 6 14.28 15.82 -0.86
N ASP A 7 14.68 14.76 -1.52
CA ASP A 7 13.86 13.57 -1.72
C ASP A 7 13.71 12.72 -0.44
N LEU A 8 14.59 12.96 0.56
CA LEU A 8 14.51 12.33 1.88
C LEU A 8 13.71 13.13 2.91
N HIS A 9 13.12 14.28 2.55
CA HIS A 9 12.32 15.12 3.45
C HIS A 9 10.85 15.08 3.08
N THR A 10 10.32 13.89 2.98
CA THR A 10 8.94 13.66 2.57
C THR A 10 8.20 12.84 3.62
N ALA A 11 6.89 12.87 3.55
CA ALA A 11 6.04 12.05 4.39
C ALA A 11 4.94 11.43 3.56
N LEU A 12 4.69 10.17 3.80
CA LEU A 12 3.58 9.41 3.23
C LEU A 12 2.67 8.96 4.35
N PHE A 13 1.39 9.31 4.31
CA PHE A 13 0.38 8.82 5.26
C PHE A 13 -0.55 7.86 4.54
N GLN A 14 -0.66 6.65 5.04
CA GLN A 14 -1.36 5.58 4.35
C GLN A 14 -1.95 4.53 5.28
N TRP A 15 -2.95 3.81 4.80
CA TRP A 15 -3.28 2.47 5.28
C TRP A 15 -2.42 1.45 4.56
N VAL A 16 -1.88 0.52 5.32
CA VAL A 16 -1.11 -0.62 4.79
C VAL A 16 -1.79 -1.91 5.23
N PHE A 17 -2.03 -2.78 4.27
CA PHE A 17 -2.56 -4.12 4.48
C PHE A 17 -1.51 -5.13 4.06
N VAL A 18 -1.12 -6.01 4.97
CA VAL A 18 -0.34 -7.19 4.65
C VAL A 18 -1.32 -8.29 4.28
N VAL A 19 -1.39 -8.59 3.00
CA VAL A 19 -2.30 -9.58 2.42
C VAL A 19 -1.53 -10.85 2.15
N LYS A 20 -2.08 -11.98 2.59
CA LYS A 20 -1.37 -13.25 2.60
C LYS A 20 -2.25 -14.35 2.03
N ASN A 21 -1.64 -15.33 1.35
CA ASN A 21 -2.30 -16.59 1.07
C ASN A 21 -2.37 -17.44 2.35
N CYS A 22 -3.56 -17.67 2.84
CA CYS A 22 -3.86 -18.41 4.07
C CYS A 22 -4.38 -19.83 3.83
N ASN A 23 -4.48 -20.26 2.57
CA ASN A 23 -4.90 -21.62 2.23
C ASN A 23 -3.71 -22.60 2.40
N PRO A 24 -3.74 -23.50 3.41
CA PRO A 24 -2.62 -24.41 3.66
C PRO A 24 -2.42 -25.45 2.55
N ASP A 25 -3.40 -25.64 1.68
CA ASP A 25 -3.33 -26.56 0.55
C ASP A 25 -2.79 -25.90 -0.73
N SER A 26 -2.57 -24.58 -0.71
CA SER A 26 -2.02 -23.84 -1.84
C SER A 26 -0.49 -23.95 -1.90
N PHE A 27 0.08 -24.01 -3.12
CA PHE A 27 1.52 -23.89 -3.32
C PHE A 27 2.08 -22.55 -2.85
N ASP A 28 1.25 -21.51 -2.86
CA ASP A 28 1.64 -20.15 -2.45
C ASP A 28 1.32 -19.90 -0.95
N TYR A 29 1.06 -20.95 -0.17
CA TYR A 29 0.78 -20.80 1.26
C TYR A 29 1.84 -19.97 1.97
N ASN A 30 1.40 -19.01 2.76
CA ASN A 30 2.23 -18.03 3.48
C ASN A 30 2.92 -16.95 2.62
N GLN A 31 2.85 -16.99 1.32
CA GLN A 31 3.30 -15.87 0.48
C GLN A 31 2.39 -14.67 0.69
N TYR A 32 2.94 -13.47 0.54
CA TYR A 32 2.22 -12.24 0.84
C TYR A 32 2.66 -11.07 -0.04
N PHE A 33 1.84 -10.05 -0.05
CA PHE A 33 2.13 -8.75 -0.64
C PHE A 33 1.59 -7.63 0.24
N TRP A 34 2.05 -6.41 0.00
CA TRP A 34 1.51 -5.23 0.65
C TRP A 34 0.56 -4.51 -0.28
N MET A 35 -0.62 -4.18 0.24
CA MET A 35 -1.57 -3.29 -0.41
C MET A 35 -1.67 -2.00 0.38
N ASN A 36 -1.29 -0.91 -0.25
CA ASN A 36 -1.23 0.41 0.35
C ASN A 36 -2.36 1.28 -0.19
N ILE A 37 -3.06 1.96 0.70
CA ILE A 37 -4.09 2.94 0.41
C ILE A 37 -3.55 4.29 0.85
N PRO A 38 -2.91 5.07 -0.04
CA PRO A 38 -2.31 6.34 0.32
C PRO A 38 -3.38 7.40 0.61
N LEU A 39 -3.21 8.14 1.70
CA LEU A 39 -4.08 9.24 2.11
C LEU A 39 -3.41 10.60 1.90
N TYR A 40 -2.09 10.63 1.95
CA TYR A 40 -1.27 11.81 1.67
C TYR A 40 0.11 11.36 1.21
N ASP A 41 0.65 12.01 0.19
CA ASP A 41 2.01 11.79 -0.29
C ASP A 41 2.71 13.12 -0.51
N GLY A 42 3.65 13.43 0.37
CA GLY A 42 4.42 14.68 0.32
C GLY A 42 5.61 14.66 -0.64
N ARG A 43 5.87 13.56 -1.35
CA ARG A 43 7.03 13.43 -2.24
C ARG A 43 6.95 14.34 -3.46
N SER A 44 5.77 14.76 -3.84
CA SER A 44 5.51 15.53 -5.06
C SER A 44 4.78 16.85 -4.77
N LEU A 45 5.20 17.57 -3.74
CA LEU A 45 4.57 18.86 -3.37
C LEU A 45 4.67 19.92 -4.46
N SER A 46 5.64 19.81 -5.37
CA SER A 46 5.90 20.81 -6.40
C SER A 46 4.88 20.81 -7.55
N ASP A 47 4.22 19.68 -7.79
CA ASP A 47 3.32 19.47 -8.95
C ASP A 47 1.88 19.12 -8.56
N GLU A 48 1.55 19.24 -7.27
CA GLU A 48 0.25 18.88 -6.71
C GLU A 48 -0.16 17.40 -6.86
N SER A 49 0.77 16.53 -7.30
CA SER A 49 0.48 15.09 -7.43
C SER A 49 0.21 14.40 -6.09
N TRP A 50 0.52 15.06 -4.98
CA TRP A 50 0.17 14.63 -3.63
C TRP A 50 -1.35 14.63 -3.36
N LYS A 51 -2.14 15.30 -4.20
CA LYS A 51 -3.59 15.36 -4.07
C LYS A 51 -4.28 14.14 -4.65
N THR A 52 -3.68 13.55 -5.68
CA THR A 52 -4.24 12.40 -6.36
C THR A 52 -3.15 11.35 -6.60
N PHE A 53 -3.44 10.13 -6.20
CA PHE A 53 -2.52 9.01 -6.37
C PHE A 53 -2.97 8.19 -7.57
N LYS A 54 -2.03 7.90 -8.45
CA LYS A 54 -2.25 6.95 -9.54
C LYS A 54 -1.92 5.54 -9.05
N GLU A 55 -2.62 4.57 -9.61
CA GLU A 55 -2.28 3.18 -9.40
C GLU A 55 -0.81 2.94 -9.74
N SER A 56 -0.11 2.25 -8.88
CA SER A 56 1.26 1.80 -9.12
C SER A 56 1.53 0.48 -8.42
N ALA A 57 2.48 -0.27 -8.95
CA ALA A 57 2.93 -1.49 -8.35
C ALA A 57 4.43 -1.64 -8.59
N PHE A 58 5.14 -2.11 -7.60
CA PHE A 58 6.58 -2.30 -7.68
C PHE A 58 7.06 -3.41 -6.74
N LEU A 59 8.26 -3.88 -7.03
CA LEU A 59 8.95 -4.85 -6.19
C LEU A 59 9.90 -4.10 -5.27
N ASP A 60 9.75 -4.32 -3.97
CA ASP A 60 10.66 -3.78 -2.97
C ASP A 60 11.72 -4.82 -2.62
N TYR A 61 12.95 -4.55 -3.05
CA TYR A 61 14.09 -5.43 -2.80
C TYR A 61 14.67 -5.29 -1.37
N GLY A 62 14.15 -4.33 -0.59
CA GLY A 62 14.69 -4.00 0.71
C GLY A 62 16.15 -3.51 0.64
N LYS A 63 16.72 -3.09 1.76
CA LYS A 63 18.13 -2.68 1.79
C LYS A 63 19.04 -3.84 2.15
N GLU A 64 18.98 -4.31 3.38
CA GLU A 64 19.90 -5.34 3.88
C GLU A 64 19.22 -6.70 4.07
N ASP A 65 17.95 -6.70 4.46
CA ASP A 65 17.20 -7.92 4.78
C ASP A 65 16.37 -8.46 3.62
N LYS A 66 16.48 -7.86 2.43
CA LYS A 66 15.80 -8.27 1.19
C LYS A 66 14.36 -8.69 1.48
N SER A 67 13.51 -7.74 1.82
CA SER A 67 12.10 -8.05 2.09
C SER A 67 11.42 -8.73 0.90
N ASN A 68 11.97 -8.54 -0.31
CA ASN A 68 11.48 -9.14 -1.54
C ASN A 68 9.95 -9.14 -1.56
N THR A 69 9.37 -7.95 -1.40
CA THR A 69 7.93 -7.80 -1.24
C THR A 69 7.35 -7.06 -2.41
N PHE A 70 6.26 -7.56 -2.94
CA PHE A 70 5.46 -6.83 -3.89
C PHE A 70 4.60 -5.79 -3.14
N ILE A 71 4.62 -4.55 -3.63
CA ILE A 71 3.83 -3.45 -3.09
C ILE A 71 2.89 -2.95 -4.16
N TYR A 72 1.60 -2.95 -3.85
CA TYR A 72 0.56 -2.36 -4.66
C TYR A 72 0.07 -1.07 -3.99
N MET A 73 0.06 0.03 -4.73
CA MET A 73 -0.44 1.33 -4.31
C MET A 73 -1.77 1.59 -5.00
N ALA A 74 -2.85 1.69 -4.24
CA ALA A 74 -4.18 1.94 -4.78
C ALA A 74 -4.32 3.38 -5.30
N PRO A 75 -5.07 3.60 -6.39
CA PRO A 75 -5.40 4.94 -6.86
C PRO A 75 -6.36 5.63 -5.89
N SER A 76 -6.28 6.95 -5.78
CA SER A 76 -7.07 7.72 -4.80
C SER A 76 -8.49 8.10 -5.26
N ASP A 77 -8.81 7.95 -6.53
CA ASP A 77 -10.06 8.39 -7.16
C ASP A 77 -11.32 7.70 -6.59
N GLY A 78 -11.15 6.56 -5.94
CA GLY A 78 -12.24 5.83 -5.28
C GLY A 78 -12.56 6.28 -3.86
N TYR A 79 -11.72 7.11 -3.21
CA TYR A 79 -11.89 7.43 -1.79
C TYR A 79 -11.48 8.86 -1.38
N LEU A 80 -10.71 9.57 -2.18
CA LEU A 80 -10.38 10.97 -1.97
C LEU A 80 -10.97 11.84 -3.07
N THR A 81 -11.27 13.09 -2.72
CA THR A 81 -11.60 14.11 -3.70
C THR A 81 -10.34 14.55 -4.46
N GLN A 82 -10.52 15.21 -5.60
CA GLN A 82 -9.40 15.76 -6.37
C GLN A 82 -8.58 16.82 -5.61
N GLU A 83 -9.13 17.35 -4.51
CA GLU A 83 -8.45 18.31 -3.66
C GLU A 83 -7.51 17.66 -2.63
N GLY A 84 -7.58 16.32 -2.49
CA GLY A 84 -6.78 15.57 -1.51
C GLY A 84 -7.18 15.87 -0.07
N VAL A 85 -6.24 15.69 0.86
CA VAL A 85 -6.44 15.98 2.28
C VAL A 85 -5.78 17.32 2.65
N GLU A 86 -6.44 18.08 3.50
CA GLU A 86 -5.97 19.39 3.97
C GLU A 86 -5.66 19.36 5.46
N VAL A 87 -4.64 20.11 5.86
CA VAL A 87 -4.26 20.25 7.26
C VAL A 87 -5.40 20.90 8.07
N GLY A 88 -5.69 20.32 9.23
CA GLY A 88 -6.73 20.83 10.14
C GLY A 88 -8.15 20.41 9.78
N LYS A 89 -8.37 19.73 8.68
CA LYS A 89 -9.68 19.18 8.32
C LYS A 89 -9.85 17.74 8.80
N ARG A 90 -11.11 17.37 9.05
CA ARG A 90 -11.51 16.00 9.39
C ARG A 90 -12.10 15.33 8.16
N TYR A 91 -11.65 14.10 7.92
CA TYR A 91 -12.14 13.26 6.83
C TYR A 91 -12.81 12.00 7.38
N HIS A 92 -13.81 11.53 6.66
CA HIS A 92 -14.43 10.23 6.87
C HIS A 92 -14.26 9.45 5.56
N ILE A 93 -13.48 8.37 5.61
CA ILE A 93 -13.16 7.55 4.46
C ILE A 93 -13.69 6.16 4.73
N THR A 94 -14.47 5.61 3.80
CA THR A 94 -14.96 4.24 3.82
C THR A 94 -14.63 3.61 2.47
N LEU A 95 -14.03 2.44 2.51
CA LEU A 95 -13.60 1.71 1.33
C LEU A 95 -14.16 0.30 1.32
N ASP A 96 -14.57 -0.16 0.14
CA ASP A 96 -14.62 -1.57 -0.17
C ASP A 96 -13.22 -2.01 -0.61
N LEU A 97 -12.62 -2.94 0.11
CA LEU A 97 -11.27 -3.41 -0.18
C LEU A 97 -11.23 -4.49 -1.27
N ILE A 98 -12.33 -5.14 -1.56
CA ILE A 98 -12.37 -6.27 -2.50
C ILE A 98 -11.85 -5.89 -3.89
N PRO A 99 -12.31 -4.81 -4.53
CA PRO A 99 -11.80 -4.43 -5.85
C PRO A 99 -10.30 -4.14 -5.88
N TYR A 100 -9.76 -3.57 -4.79
CA TYR A 100 -8.32 -3.29 -4.68
C TYR A 100 -7.49 -4.56 -4.49
N LEU A 101 -8.02 -5.52 -3.71
CA LEU A 101 -7.39 -6.83 -3.53
C LEU A 101 -7.34 -7.62 -4.83
N GLU A 102 -8.46 -7.68 -5.56
CA GLU A 102 -8.54 -8.32 -6.88
C GLU A 102 -7.53 -7.71 -7.86
N LYS A 103 -7.47 -6.39 -7.88
CA LYS A 103 -6.55 -5.68 -8.76
C LYS A 103 -5.09 -5.92 -8.39
N ALA A 104 -4.75 -5.87 -7.10
CA ALA A 104 -3.42 -6.15 -6.59
C ALA A 104 -2.98 -7.58 -6.94
N LEU A 105 -3.82 -8.57 -6.68
CA LEU A 105 -3.53 -9.97 -7.00
C LEU A 105 -3.33 -10.16 -8.51
N THR A 106 -4.23 -9.62 -9.34
CA THR A 106 -4.09 -9.70 -10.79
C THR A 106 -2.79 -9.04 -11.29
N THR A 107 -2.44 -7.89 -10.70
CA THR A 107 -1.23 -7.17 -11.12
C THR A 107 0.04 -7.95 -10.78
N ILE A 108 0.14 -8.54 -9.57
CA ILE A 108 1.31 -9.34 -9.21
C ILE A 108 1.42 -10.62 -10.06
N GLN A 109 0.31 -11.28 -10.35
CA GLN A 109 0.27 -12.47 -11.19
C GLN A 109 0.65 -12.22 -12.66
N GLN A 110 0.55 -10.97 -13.12
CA GLN A 110 0.94 -10.57 -14.47
C GLN A 110 2.42 -10.21 -14.62
N LEU A 111 3.18 -10.21 -13.53
CA LEU A 111 4.61 -9.98 -13.60
C LEU A 111 5.32 -11.14 -14.34
N ASP A 112 6.40 -10.79 -15.01
CA ASP A 112 7.21 -11.78 -15.74
C ASP A 112 8.05 -12.64 -14.77
N GLU A 113 7.69 -13.90 -14.61
CA GLU A 113 8.40 -14.86 -13.76
C GLU A 113 9.90 -14.92 -14.06
N ASN A 114 10.29 -14.83 -15.33
CA ASN A 114 11.69 -14.91 -15.71
C ASN A 114 12.51 -13.71 -15.24
N LYS A 115 11.86 -12.57 -15.07
CA LYS A 115 12.47 -11.33 -14.60
C LYS A 115 12.33 -11.13 -13.10
N ASN A 116 11.38 -11.82 -12.47
CA ASN A 116 10.98 -11.62 -11.09
C ASN A 116 11.04 -12.91 -10.27
N SER A 117 11.94 -13.85 -10.62
CA SER A 117 12.03 -15.18 -10.00
C SER A 117 12.30 -15.19 -8.49
N ASP A 118 12.83 -14.08 -7.96
CA ASP A 118 13.13 -13.95 -6.53
C ASP A 118 11.90 -13.48 -5.69
N PHE A 119 10.78 -13.18 -6.36
CA PHE A 119 9.57 -12.69 -5.72
C PHE A 119 8.43 -13.70 -5.80
N PRO A 120 7.62 -13.80 -4.73
CA PRO A 120 6.42 -14.60 -4.78
C PRO A 120 5.37 -13.92 -5.67
N LEU A 121 5.04 -14.54 -6.80
CA LEU A 121 4.05 -14.01 -7.74
C LEU A 121 2.62 -14.49 -7.47
N LEU A 122 2.41 -15.32 -6.47
CA LEU A 122 1.11 -15.83 -6.04
C LEU A 122 0.28 -16.45 -7.20
N LEU A 123 0.95 -17.15 -8.11
CA LEU A 123 0.35 -17.68 -9.35
C LEU A 123 -0.74 -18.72 -9.12
N ASN A 124 -0.70 -19.41 -7.96
CA ASN A 124 -1.67 -20.42 -7.56
C ASN A 124 -2.65 -19.90 -6.49
N THR A 125 -2.72 -18.58 -6.33
CA THR A 125 -3.56 -17.93 -5.33
C THR A 125 -4.83 -17.38 -5.98
N THR A 126 -5.95 -17.61 -5.35
CA THR A 126 -7.25 -17.01 -5.69
C THR A 126 -7.71 -16.04 -4.59
N MET A 127 -8.75 -15.28 -4.83
CA MET A 127 -9.32 -14.38 -3.82
C MET A 127 -9.77 -15.14 -2.56
N ASP A 128 -10.26 -16.37 -2.71
CA ASP A 128 -10.71 -17.22 -1.59
C ASP A 128 -9.56 -17.68 -0.68
N ASP A 129 -8.34 -17.67 -1.19
CA ASP A 129 -7.13 -18.04 -0.44
C ASP A 129 -6.58 -16.88 0.39
N LEU A 130 -7.03 -15.63 0.12
CA LEU A 130 -6.46 -14.43 0.74
C LEU A 130 -7.02 -14.17 2.13
N CYS A 131 -6.15 -13.73 3.00
CA CYS A 131 -6.53 -13.12 4.28
C CYS A 131 -5.74 -11.84 4.52
N ILE A 132 -6.32 -10.91 5.26
CA ILE A 132 -5.61 -9.75 5.79
C ILE A 132 -4.92 -10.19 7.08
N ASN A 133 -3.61 -10.37 6.98
CA ASN A 133 -2.78 -10.81 8.11
C ASN A 133 -2.52 -9.68 9.12
N GLN A 134 -2.27 -8.48 8.60
CA GLN A 134 -2.07 -7.26 9.39
C GLN A 134 -2.63 -6.06 8.64
N PHE A 135 -3.07 -5.06 9.38
CA PHE A 135 -3.29 -3.75 8.81
C PHE A 135 -2.89 -2.67 9.82
N TYR A 136 -2.38 -1.56 9.31
CA TYR A 136 -2.04 -0.39 10.11
C TYR A 136 -2.25 0.89 9.30
N ILE A 137 -2.37 1.98 10.02
CA ILE A 137 -2.38 3.33 9.45
C ILE A 137 -1.24 4.12 10.08
N GLY A 138 -0.50 4.82 9.26
CA GLY A 138 0.63 5.56 9.81
C GLY A 138 1.37 6.39 8.78
N TRP A 139 2.38 7.08 9.31
CA TRP A 139 3.32 7.87 8.56
C TRP A 139 4.57 7.04 8.24
N GLU A 140 4.97 7.10 6.99
CA GLU A 140 6.31 6.76 6.55
C GLU A 140 7.07 8.08 6.31
N VAL A 141 8.13 8.29 7.06
CA VAL A 141 8.88 9.56 7.04
C VAL A 141 10.36 9.27 6.79
N PRO A 142 10.78 9.18 5.52
CA PRO A 142 12.20 9.06 5.20
C PRO A 142 12.87 10.42 5.39
N GLY A 143 13.55 10.62 6.52
CA GLY A 143 14.26 11.86 6.83
C GLY A 143 13.61 12.69 7.95
N THR A 144 13.84 14.00 7.95
CA THR A 144 13.38 14.91 8.99
C THR A 144 12.16 15.69 8.53
N PHE A 145 10.99 15.18 8.79
CA PHE A 145 9.73 15.85 8.49
C PHE A 145 8.83 15.86 9.73
N ASN A 146 8.26 17.01 10.05
CA ASN A 146 7.36 17.14 11.20
C ASN A 146 5.92 16.98 10.73
N CYS A 147 5.33 15.85 11.00
CA CYS A 147 3.98 15.52 10.58
C CYS A 147 3.19 14.84 11.71
N GLY A 148 1.89 14.90 11.63
CA GLY A 148 1.00 14.24 12.58
C GLY A 148 -0.40 14.09 12.02
N ALA A 149 -1.11 13.08 12.52
CA ALA A 149 -2.53 12.89 12.25
C ALA A 149 -3.24 12.43 13.51
N THR A 150 -4.49 12.83 13.69
CA THR A 150 -5.34 12.32 14.75
C THR A 150 -6.34 11.33 14.17
N ILE A 151 -6.25 10.07 14.58
CA ILE A 151 -7.15 9.01 14.16
C ILE A 151 -8.26 8.91 15.20
N TYR A 152 -9.48 9.35 14.84
CA TYR A 152 -10.63 9.27 15.75
C TYR A 152 -11.25 7.87 15.78
N LYS A 153 -11.25 7.20 14.65
CA LYS A 153 -11.75 5.84 14.52
C LYS A 153 -11.06 5.15 13.33
N ASN A 154 -10.64 3.93 13.55
CA ASN A 154 -10.19 3.02 12.51
C ASN A 154 -10.88 1.68 12.73
N SER A 155 -11.49 1.11 11.69
CA SER A 155 -12.17 -0.17 11.79
C SER A 155 -12.15 -0.91 10.46
N LEU A 156 -11.92 -2.21 10.52
CA LEU A 156 -12.09 -3.14 9.42
C LEU A 156 -13.36 -3.93 9.68
N LEU A 157 -14.27 -3.94 8.71
CA LEU A 157 -15.50 -4.71 8.77
C LEU A 157 -15.43 -5.83 7.73
N TYR A 158 -15.90 -6.99 8.08
CA TYR A 158 -16.03 -8.11 7.15
C TYR A 158 -17.39 -8.78 7.32
N ASN A 159 -17.96 -9.22 6.21
CA ASN A 159 -19.12 -10.11 6.22
C ASN A 159 -18.64 -11.51 5.86
N LYS A 160 -19.01 -12.47 6.67
CA LYS A 160 -18.82 -13.86 6.31
C LYS A 160 -19.90 -14.19 5.27
N ILE A 161 -19.48 -14.47 4.06
CA ILE A 161 -20.34 -14.95 2.97
C ILE A 161 -20.67 -16.42 3.22
#